data_3e3bc4115f8573fb79246358cacfdf23
#
_entry.id   3e3bc4115f8573fb79246358cacfdf23
#
_cell.length_a   1.000
_cell.length_b   1.000
_cell.length_c   1.000
_cell.angle_alpha   90.00
_cell.angle_beta   90.00
_cell.angle_gamma   90.00
#
_symmetry.space_group_name_H-M   'P 1'
#
loop_
_entity.id
_entity.type
_entity.pdbx_description
1 polymer ?
#
loop_
_entity_poly.entity_id
_entity_poly.type
_entity_poly.pdbx_seq_one_letter_code
_entity_poly.pdbx_strand_id
1 'polypeptide(L)'
;EKAGVKHYFVNKFHDYDIYGKKEAGKINKYKKQINAVSDILEDNEDKIKWKIITDSMVEYNVNDLLNYLNKNNSKINTRFENYLDFNIKLSEGGIVIDGGSYGGSQTLIFANQVGDYGKVYAFEPRALLESQSDYPELNNVKVIPKALWSKETTMYFVENSGRTIVSTQNVPGSVKVESISIDEFIQENDINSLDLIKFDIEGAEMEGLRGGAESIKRFRPKLVISIYHKLEHYFEIPIYLKSILPDYRFKLSLTHPFGVGTLLFAIPPDC
;
A
#
# COMPACT_ATOMS: atom_id res chain seq x y z
N GLU A 1 -23.34 24.21 4.51
CA GLU A 1 -22.45 23.11 4.91
C GLU A 1 -22.47 21.95 3.91
N LYS A 2 -23.64 21.49 3.44
CA LYS A 2 -23.70 20.44 2.39
C LYS A 2 -23.11 20.83 1.04
N ALA A 3 -23.17 22.11 0.69
CA ALA A 3 -22.58 22.63 -0.57
C ALA A 3 -21.05 22.69 -0.53
N GLY A 4 -20.43 22.98 0.63
CA GLY A 4 -18.98 23.05 0.79
C GLY A 4 -18.28 21.72 0.63
N VAL A 5 -18.89 20.64 1.11
CA VAL A 5 -18.36 19.28 0.97
C VAL A 5 -18.37 18.84 -0.50
N LYS A 6 -19.44 19.12 -1.24
CA LYS A 6 -19.53 18.81 -2.67
C LYS A 6 -18.44 19.51 -3.50
N HIS A 7 -18.15 20.78 -3.22
CA HIS A 7 -17.12 21.53 -3.95
C HIS A 7 -15.70 21.08 -3.63
N TYR A 8 -15.41 20.76 -2.38
CA TYR A 8 -14.10 20.27 -1.96
C TYR A 8 -13.75 18.92 -2.61
N PHE A 9 -14.72 18.02 -2.70
CA PHE A 9 -14.54 16.73 -3.34
C PHE A 9 -14.40 16.83 -4.87
N VAL A 10 -15.20 17.64 -5.53
CA VAL A 10 -15.16 17.81 -6.99
C VAL A 10 -13.82 18.41 -7.47
N ASN A 11 -13.27 19.39 -6.75
CA ASN A 11 -11.99 20.00 -7.13
C ASN A 11 -10.79 19.05 -6.90
N LYS A 12 -10.80 18.24 -5.83
CA LYS A 12 -9.76 17.20 -5.65
C LYS A 12 -9.94 16.02 -6.61
N PHE A 13 -11.14 15.77 -7.13
CA PHE A 13 -11.39 14.72 -8.11
C PHE A 13 -10.65 14.93 -9.42
N HIS A 14 -10.48 16.17 -9.86
CA HIS A 14 -9.69 16.51 -11.04
C HIS A 14 -8.20 16.17 -10.88
N ASP A 15 -7.69 16.26 -9.66
CA ASP A 15 -6.28 15.93 -9.35
C ASP A 15 -6.06 14.44 -9.14
N TYR A 16 -7.13 13.67 -8.83
CA TYR A 16 -7.10 12.22 -8.58
C TYR A 16 -7.87 11.42 -9.64
N ASP A 17 -7.97 11.91 -10.88
CA ASP A 17 -8.58 11.18 -11.98
C ASP A 17 -7.69 10.00 -12.44
N ILE A 18 -7.26 9.18 -11.46
CA ILE A 18 -6.54 7.93 -11.69
C ILE A 18 -7.44 6.99 -12.52
N TYR A 19 -8.77 7.14 -12.40
CA TYR A 19 -9.78 6.31 -13.04
C TYR A 19 -10.83 7.13 -13.78
N GLY A 20 -10.39 8.13 -14.57
CA GLY A 20 -11.29 8.95 -15.39
C GLY A 20 -12.27 8.12 -16.22
N LYS A 21 -13.29 8.76 -16.77
CA LYS A 21 -14.29 8.09 -17.64
C LYS A 21 -13.69 7.19 -18.71
N LYS A 22 -12.46 7.47 -19.15
CA LYS A 22 -11.71 6.64 -20.11
C LYS A 22 -11.30 5.28 -19.50
N GLU A 23 -11.08 5.20 -18.19
CA GLU A 23 -10.68 3.97 -17.50
C GLU A 23 -11.88 3.17 -17.02
N ALA A 24 -13.02 3.81 -16.74
CA ALA A 24 -14.27 3.12 -16.33
C ALA A 24 -14.70 2.04 -17.34
N GLY A 25 -14.54 2.30 -18.64
CA GLY A 25 -14.77 1.28 -19.68
C GLY A 25 -13.78 0.13 -19.69
N LYS A 26 -12.57 0.34 -19.16
CA LYS A 26 -11.52 -0.69 -19.16
C LYS A 26 -11.74 -1.75 -18.09
N ILE A 27 -12.37 -1.43 -16.97
CA ILE A 27 -12.59 -2.37 -15.88
C ILE A 27 -13.49 -3.54 -16.30
N ASN A 28 -14.39 -3.34 -17.26
CA ASN A 28 -15.28 -4.38 -17.76
C ASN A 28 -14.53 -5.60 -18.34
N LYS A 29 -13.32 -5.41 -18.87
CA LYS A 29 -12.48 -6.51 -19.37
C LYS A 29 -11.94 -7.40 -18.24
N TYR A 30 -11.94 -6.91 -16.98
CA TYR A 30 -11.41 -7.61 -15.82
C TYR A 30 -12.48 -8.33 -14.98
N LYS A 31 -13.69 -8.55 -15.49
CA LYS A 31 -14.79 -9.22 -14.75
C LYS A 31 -14.38 -10.54 -14.10
N LYS A 32 -13.57 -11.34 -14.78
CA LYS A 32 -13.08 -12.63 -14.23
C LYS A 32 -12.19 -12.40 -13.02
N GLN A 33 -11.30 -11.42 -13.08
CA GLN A 33 -10.39 -11.07 -11.99
C GLN A 33 -11.17 -10.45 -10.81
N ILE A 34 -12.16 -9.60 -11.09
CA ILE A 34 -13.04 -9.03 -10.08
C ILE A 34 -13.77 -10.13 -9.30
N ASN A 35 -14.32 -11.13 -10.00
CA ASN A 35 -14.96 -12.26 -9.35
C ASN A 35 -13.96 -13.09 -8.53
N ALA A 36 -12.78 -13.37 -9.09
CA ALA A 36 -11.73 -14.09 -8.39
C ALA A 36 -11.31 -13.42 -7.06
N VAL A 37 -11.22 -12.08 -7.02
CA VAL A 37 -10.95 -11.36 -5.77
C VAL A 37 -12.12 -11.49 -4.80
N SER A 38 -13.36 -11.41 -5.26
CA SER A 38 -14.54 -11.64 -4.41
C SER A 38 -14.52 -13.02 -3.75
N ASP A 39 -14.02 -14.04 -4.44
CA ASP A 39 -13.89 -15.41 -3.92
C ASP A 39 -12.74 -15.54 -2.91
N ILE A 40 -11.70 -14.72 -3.03
CA ILE A 40 -10.57 -14.66 -2.10
C ILE A 40 -10.99 -14.05 -0.76
N LEU A 41 -11.88 -13.06 -0.76
CA LEU A 41 -12.38 -12.41 0.44
C LEU A 41 -13.35 -13.33 1.17
N GLU A 42 -13.11 -13.58 2.45
CA GLU A 42 -13.92 -14.50 3.26
C GLU A 42 -15.12 -13.79 3.89
N ASP A 43 -14.90 -12.61 4.45
CA ASP A 43 -15.90 -11.87 5.18
C ASP A 43 -16.91 -11.19 4.25
N ASN A 44 -18.19 -11.26 4.62
CA ASN A 44 -19.25 -10.59 3.87
C ASN A 44 -19.07 -9.06 3.82
N GLU A 45 -18.54 -8.46 4.87
CA GLU A 45 -18.25 -7.02 4.91
C GLU A 45 -17.19 -6.64 3.86
N ASP A 46 -16.13 -7.42 3.74
CA ASP A 46 -15.08 -7.16 2.76
C ASP A 46 -15.59 -7.40 1.32
N LYS A 47 -16.47 -8.38 1.11
CA LYS A 47 -17.17 -8.57 -0.17
C LYS A 47 -18.07 -7.39 -0.54
N ILE A 48 -18.74 -6.81 0.45
CA ILE A 48 -19.55 -5.59 0.25
C ILE A 48 -18.65 -4.41 -0.11
N LYS A 49 -17.56 -4.18 0.62
CA LYS A 49 -16.57 -3.14 0.28
C LYS A 49 -16.05 -3.33 -1.15
N TRP A 50 -15.65 -4.55 -1.48
CA TRP A 50 -15.16 -4.89 -2.82
C TRP A 50 -16.17 -4.59 -3.92
N LYS A 51 -17.43 -4.99 -3.72
CA LYS A 51 -18.51 -4.70 -4.66
C LYS A 51 -18.71 -3.20 -4.84
N ILE A 52 -18.76 -2.43 -3.76
CA ILE A 52 -18.93 -0.97 -3.81
C ILE A 52 -17.77 -0.32 -4.57
N ILE A 53 -16.52 -0.74 -4.31
CA ILE A 53 -15.34 -0.25 -5.04
C ILE A 53 -15.48 -0.53 -6.53
N THR A 54 -15.74 -1.78 -6.90
CA THR A 54 -15.79 -2.20 -8.31
C THR A 54 -16.98 -1.60 -9.06
N ASP A 55 -18.14 -1.52 -8.45
CA ASP A 55 -19.32 -0.87 -9.04
C ASP A 55 -19.06 0.64 -9.26
N SER A 56 -18.44 1.32 -8.28
CA SER A 56 -18.09 2.73 -8.44
C SER A 56 -17.13 2.99 -9.60
N MET A 57 -16.22 2.05 -9.86
CA MET A 57 -15.29 2.11 -10.99
C MET A 57 -15.99 1.82 -12.33
N VAL A 58 -16.93 0.87 -12.36
CA VAL A 58 -17.69 0.51 -13.57
C VAL A 58 -18.64 1.62 -13.98
N GLU A 59 -19.38 2.15 -13.01
CA GLU A 59 -20.45 3.13 -13.24
C GLU A 59 -19.96 4.57 -13.20
N TYR A 60 -18.70 4.79 -12.79
CA TYR A 60 -18.16 6.11 -12.49
C TYR A 60 -19.05 6.88 -11.50
N ASN A 61 -19.60 6.15 -10.52
CA ASN A 61 -20.52 6.66 -9.53
C ASN A 61 -19.99 6.39 -8.11
N VAL A 62 -19.65 7.45 -7.42
CA VAL A 62 -19.06 7.38 -6.07
C VAL A 62 -20.09 7.52 -4.94
N ASN A 63 -21.38 7.67 -5.27
CA ASN A 63 -22.40 7.92 -4.25
C ASN A 63 -22.54 6.75 -3.26
N ASP A 64 -22.50 5.51 -3.76
CA ASP A 64 -22.59 4.34 -2.90
C ASP A 64 -21.38 4.21 -1.98
N LEU A 65 -20.21 4.53 -2.50
CA LEU A 65 -18.98 4.57 -1.74
C LEU A 65 -19.02 5.64 -0.64
N LEU A 66 -19.46 6.86 -1.00
CA LEU A 66 -19.67 7.95 -0.03
C LEU A 66 -20.72 7.57 1.04
N ASN A 67 -21.81 6.96 0.63
CA ASN A 67 -22.88 6.52 1.55
C ASN A 67 -22.35 5.43 2.49
N TYR A 68 -21.57 4.48 1.99
CA TYR A 68 -20.95 3.44 2.81
C TYR A 68 -20.02 4.05 3.86
N LEU A 69 -19.11 4.93 3.45
CA LEU A 69 -18.17 5.60 4.34
C LEU A 69 -18.88 6.44 5.41
N ASN A 70 -19.89 7.23 5.02
CA ASN A 70 -20.67 8.05 5.95
C ASN A 70 -21.44 7.20 6.96
N LYS A 71 -22.03 6.07 6.51
CA LYS A 71 -22.83 5.19 7.38
C LYS A 71 -21.98 4.46 8.42
N ASN A 72 -20.76 4.09 8.04
CA ASN A 72 -19.90 3.30 8.91
C ASN A 72 -18.97 4.16 9.78
N ASN A 73 -19.23 5.48 9.86
CA ASN A 73 -18.42 6.41 10.67
C ASN A 73 -16.92 6.21 10.41
N SER A 74 -16.60 5.80 9.19
CA SER A 74 -15.22 5.60 8.80
C SER A 74 -14.50 6.90 9.10
N LYS A 75 -13.49 6.85 9.95
CA LYS A 75 -12.67 8.00 10.28
C LYS A 75 -11.94 8.40 8.99
N ILE A 76 -12.63 9.18 8.14
CA ILE A 76 -12.13 9.65 6.84
C ILE A 76 -10.83 10.47 7.02
N ASN A 77 -10.43 10.75 8.26
CA ASN A 77 -9.46 11.78 8.60
C ASN A 77 -8.08 11.28 9.07
N THR A 78 -7.83 9.98 9.15
CA THR A 78 -6.50 9.55 9.62
C THR A 78 -5.91 8.46 8.73
N ARG A 79 -5.33 8.90 7.63
CA ARG A 79 -4.54 8.05 6.70
C ARG A 79 -3.53 7.16 7.42
N PHE A 80 -3.06 7.57 8.59
CA PHE A 80 -2.01 6.90 9.35
C PHE A 80 -2.52 5.78 10.27
N GLU A 81 -3.76 5.84 10.76
CA GLU A 81 -4.34 4.79 11.63
C GLU A 81 -4.73 3.53 10.86
N ASN A 82 -4.89 3.63 9.54
CA ASN A 82 -5.46 2.56 8.70
C ASN A 82 -4.51 1.39 8.44
N TYR A 83 -3.21 1.58 8.52
CA TYR A 83 -2.23 0.50 8.32
C TYR A 83 -2.18 -0.50 9.49
N LEU A 84 -2.83 -0.19 10.62
CA LEU A 84 -3.00 -1.05 11.78
C LEU A 84 -4.45 -1.51 11.97
N ASP A 85 -5.26 -1.40 10.92
CA ASP A 85 -6.64 -1.90 10.94
C ASP A 85 -6.66 -3.42 11.21
N PHE A 86 -7.85 -3.94 11.53
CA PHE A 86 -8.04 -5.36 11.84
C PHE A 86 -7.22 -5.89 13.04
N ASN A 87 -6.93 -5.00 14.02
CA ASN A 87 -6.16 -5.35 15.21
C ASN A 87 -4.76 -5.92 14.89
N ILE A 88 -4.14 -5.46 13.80
CA ILE A 88 -2.74 -5.79 13.55
C ILE A 88 -1.92 -5.27 14.73
N LYS A 89 -1.42 -6.22 15.53
CA LYS A 89 -0.49 -5.95 16.61
C LYS A 89 0.88 -6.45 16.21
N LEU A 90 1.90 -5.64 16.46
CA LEU A 90 3.28 -6.05 16.35
C LEU A 90 3.77 -6.45 17.74
N SER A 91 4.54 -7.51 17.81
CA SER A 91 5.16 -7.94 19.05
C SER A 91 6.37 -7.08 19.38
N GLU A 92 6.67 -6.92 20.65
CA GLU A 92 7.96 -6.38 21.07
C GLU A 92 9.09 -7.23 20.49
N GLY A 93 10.13 -6.59 19.96
CA GLY A 93 11.21 -7.27 19.24
C GLY A 93 10.88 -7.57 17.76
N GLY A 94 9.70 -7.22 17.27
CA GLY A 94 9.28 -7.48 15.89
C GLY A 94 10.10 -6.73 14.84
N ILE A 95 10.19 -7.29 13.65
CA ILE A 95 10.88 -6.70 12.49
C ILE A 95 9.87 -6.25 11.46
N VAL A 96 10.00 -5.00 11.01
CA VAL A 96 9.09 -4.35 10.07
C VAL A 96 9.85 -3.83 8.85
N ILE A 97 9.28 -4.05 7.67
CA ILE A 97 9.64 -3.34 6.43
C ILE A 97 8.53 -2.34 6.13
N ASP A 98 8.88 -1.05 6.16
CA ASP A 98 7.99 0.07 5.80
C ASP A 98 8.41 0.62 4.44
N GLY A 99 7.79 0.15 3.38
CA GLY A 99 8.00 0.63 2.02
C GLY A 99 7.18 1.87 1.73
N GLY A 100 7.86 2.96 1.31
CA GLY A 100 7.25 4.27 1.10
C GLY A 100 6.95 4.96 2.42
N SER A 101 7.97 5.14 3.24
CA SER A 101 7.82 5.71 4.60
C SER A 101 7.57 7.22 4.61
N TYR A 102 7.80 7.90 3.47
CA TYR A 102 7.59 9.34 3.31
C TYR A 102 8.15 10.14 4.51
N GLY A 103 7.40 10.99 5.18
CA GLY A 103 7.81 11.75 6.36
C GLY A 103 7.87 10.94 7.68
N GLY A 104 7.89 9.59 7.65
CA GLY A 104 8.15 8.73 8.81
C GLY A 104 7.03 8.61 9.85
N SER A 105 5.87 9.25 9.66
CA SER A 105 4.79 9.21 10.65
C SER A 105 4.30 7.79 10.94
N GLN A 106 4.18 6.96 9.91
CA GLN A 106 3.80 5.56 10.07
C GLN A 106 4.95 4.73 10.65
N THR A 107 6.16 4.99 10.21
CA THR A 107 7.39 4.39 10.73
C THR A 107 7.49 4.53 12.25
N LEU A 108 7.14 5.73 12.79
CA LEU A 108 7.07 6.00 14.23
C LEU A 108 6.10 5.09 14.96
N ILE A 109 4.92 4.90 14.40
CA ILE A 109 3.89 4.04 14.98
C ILE A 109 4.39 2.60 15.06
N PHE A 110 5.00 2.10 13.99
CA PHE A 110 5.60 0.77 13.97
C PHE A 110 6.76 0.66 14.98
N ALA A 111 7.66 1.64 15.00
CA ALA A 111 8.80 1.66 15.90
C ALA A 111 8.37 1.62 17.39
N ASN A 112 7.33 2.37 17.74
CA ASN A 112 6.77 2.35 19.09
C ASN A 112 6.14 0.99 19.44
N GLN A 113 5.52 0.31 18.47
CA GLN A 113 4.91 -1.01 18.74
C GLN A 113 5.92 -2.13 18.91
N VAL A 114 6.99 -2.13 18.09
CA VAL A 114 8.03 -3.16 18.18
C VAL A 114 9.00 -2.92 19.35
N GLY A 115 8.99 -1.72 19.95
CA GLY A 115 9.81 -1.38 21.12
C GLY A 115 11.30 -1.38 20.84
N ASP A 116 12.10 -1.24 21.89
CA ASP A 116 13.56 -1.05 21.79
C ASP A 116 14.31 -2.28 21.21
N TYR A 117 13.74 -3.45 21.34
CA TYR A 117 14.31 -4.71 20.82
C TYR A 117 13.91 -5.02 19.38
N GLY A 118 12.91 -4.32 18.84
CA GLY A 118 12.46 -4.45 17.46
C GLY A 118 13.26 -3.60 16.48
N LYS A 119 12.93 -3.71 15.20
CA LYS A 119 13.57 -2.92 14.15
C LYS A 119 12.57 -2.57 13.06
N VAL A 120 12.61 -1.31 12.61
CA VAL A 120 11.88 -0.85 11.42
C VAL A 120 12.88 -0.44 10.35
N TYR A 121 12.79 -1.07 9.19
CA TYR A 121 13.53 -0.71 7.99
C TYR A 121 12.62 0.12 7.09
N ALA A 122 12.85 1.42 7.06
CA ALA A 122 12.04 2.41 6.35
C ALA A 122 12.66 2.72 4.98
N PHE A 123 12.03 2.25 3.91
CA PHE A 123 12.49 2.48 2.55
C PHE A 123 11.84 3.72 1.98
N GLU A 124 12.66 4.74 1.69
CA GLU A 124 12.22 6.00 1.11
C GLU A 124 13.30 6.58 0.19
N PRO A 125 13.18 6.40 -1.12
CA PRO A 125 14.16 6.93 -2.07
C PRO A 125 14.34 8.45 -2.02
N ARG A 126 13.27 9.18 -1.66
CA ARG A 126 13.30 10.65 -1.51
C ARG A 126 14.17 11.12 -0.35
N ALA A 127 14.47 10.25 0.61
CA ALA A 127 15.40 10.56 1.70
C ALA A 127 16.81 10.97 1.23
N LEU A 128 17.14 10.71 -0.05
CA LEU A 128 18.35 11.25 -0.70
C LEU A 128 18.23 12.73 -1.05
N LEU A 129 17.02 13.26 -1.20
CA LEU A 129 16.74 14.61 -1.68
C LEU A 129 16.36 15.57 -0.55
N GLU A 130 15.74 15.04 0.47
CA GLU A 130 15.29 15.79 1.65
C GLU A 130 16.30 15.55 2.77
N SER A 131 16.53 16.58 3.59
CA SER A 131 17.38 16.39 4.76
C SER A 131 16.75 15.31 5.64
N GLN A 132 17.52 14.31 6.08
CA GLN A 132 17.06 13.24 6.98
C GLN A 132 16.46 13.76 8.30
N SER A 133 16.46 15.09 8.48
CA SER A 133 15.98 15.78 9.68
C SER A 133 14.50 15.58 10.00
N ASP A 134 13.70 15.11 9.04
CA ASP A 134 12.26 14.90 9.24
C ASP A 134 11.92 13.52 9.84
N TYR A 135 12.89 12.60 9.84
CA TYR A 135 12.76 11.32 10.53
C TYR A 135 13.20 11.47 11.98
N PRO A 136 12.38 11.06 12.94
CA PRO A 136 12.82 11.05 14.33
C PRO A 136 14.01 10.12 14.49
N GLU A 137 15.02 10.59 15.22
CA GLU A 137 16.17 9.78 15.61
C GLU A 137 15.72 8.70 16.61
N LEU A 138 15.32 7.55 16.10
CA LEU A 138 15.00 6.38 16.91
C LEU A 138 16.05 5.28 16.65
N ASN A 139 16.58 4.72 17.74
CA ASN A 139 17.60 3.68 17.68
C ASN A 139 17.13 2.40 16.96
N ASN A 140 15.82 2.18 16.94
CA ASN A 140 15.17 1.03 16.31
C ASN A 140 14.65 1.29 14.89
N VAL A 141 14.94 2.46 14.29
CA VAL A 141 14.60 2.79 12.91
C VAL A 141 15.86 2.93 12.07
N LYS A 142 15.87 2.31 10.90
CA LYS A 142 16.91 2.48 9.87
C LYS A 142 16.26 2.94 8.58
N VAL A 143 16.51 4.19 8.19
CA VAL A 143 16.07 4.73 6.89
C VAL A 143 17.00 4.23 5.80
N ILE A 144 16.42 3.73 4.70
CA ILE A 144 17.13 3.17 3.57
C ILE A 144 16.73 3.93 2.33
N PRO A 145 17.64 4.73 1.75
CA PRO A 145 17.34 5.58 0.59
C PRO A 145 17.36 4.78 -0.72
N LYS A 146 16.67 3.65 -0.75
CA LYS A 146 16.50 2.81 -1.94
C LYS A 146 15.01 2.58 -2.22
N ALA A 147 14.68 2.37 -3.49
CA ALA A 147 13.36 1.90 -3.88
C ALA A 147 13.23 0.39 -3.64
N LEU A 148 12.05 -0.07 -3.24
CA LEU A 148 11.74 -1.51 -3.24
C LEU A 148 11.26 -1.93 -4.63
N TRP A 149 11.90 -2.96 -5.18
CA TRP A 149 11.62 -3.50 -6.51
C TRP A 149 11.83 -5.01 -6.54
N SER A 150 11.69 -5.64 -7.71
CA SER A 150 11.90 -7.08 -7.86
C SER A 150 13.37 -7.50 -7.88
N LYS A 151 14.28 -6.55 -8.01
CA LYS A 151 15.74 -6.78 -8.04
C LYS A 151 16.50 -5.46 -7.88
N GLU A 152 17.80 -5.56 -7.62
CA GLU A 152 18.68 -4.40 -7.67
C GLU A 152 18.77 -3.85 -9.10
N THR A 153 18.47 -2.56 -9.24
CA THR A 153 18.58 -1.84 -10.51
C THR A 153 18.57 -0.33 -10.30
N THR A 154 18.93 0.41 -11.33
CA THR A 154 18.74 1.86 -11.36
C THR A 154 17.30 2.18 -11.74
N MET A 155 16.68 3.05 -10.98
CA MET A 155 15.34 3.58 -11.22
C MET A 155 15.36 5.10 -11.29
N TYR A 156 14.31 5.67 -11.81
CA TYR A 156 14.15 7.11 -11.98
C TYR A 156 12.83 7.56 -11.40
N PHE A 157 12.88 8.55 -10.54
CA PHE A 157 11.72 9.18 -9.93
C PHE A 157 11.42 10.48 -10.64
N VAL A 158 10.17 10.66 -11.04
CA VAL A 158 9.66 11.93 -11.57
C VAL A 158 8.56 12.41 -10.66
N GLU A 159 8.72 13.60 -10.14
CA GLU A 159 7.65 14.29 -9.45
C GLU A 159 6.86 15.13 -10.47
N ASN A 160 5.63 14.73 -10.74
CA ASN A 160 4.76 15.42 -11.66
C ASN A 160 3.42 15.74 -10.98
N SER A 161 3.15 17.03 -10.75
CA SER A 161 1.88 17.53 -10.19
C SER A 161 1.46 16.81 -8.90
N GLY A 162 2.41 16.60 -7.97
CA GLY A 162 2.15 15.97 -6.67
C GLY A 162 2.04 14.44 -6.72
N ARG A 163 2.45 13.81 -7.83
CA ARG A 163 2.57 12.35 -7.97
C ARG A 163 4.01 11.96 -8.20
N THR A 164 4.45 10.91 -7.53
CA THR A 164 5.73 10.28 -7.81
C THR A 164 5.52 9.19 -8.86
N ILE A 165 6.21 9.27 -9.97
CA ILE A 165 6.21 8.22 -10.99
C ILE A 165 7.55 7.51 -10.92
N VAL A 166 7.49 6.19 -10.78
CA VAL A 166 8.67 5.33 -10.80
C VAL A 166 8.84 4.76 -12.19
N SER A 167 10.03 4.89 -12.78
CA SER A 167 10.35 4.40 -14.12
C SER A 167 11.72 3.74 -14.14
N THR A 168 11.89 2.75 -15.00
CA THR A 168 13.20 2.19 -15.34
C THR A 168 13.91 2.97 -16.47
N GLN A 169 13.22 3.96 -17.05
CA GLN A 169 13.76 4.81 -18.09
C GLN A 169 14.06 6.21 -17.56
N ASN A 170 15.21 6.74 -17.92
CA ASN A 170 15.56 8.13 -17.62
C ASN A 170 14.67 9.07 -18.44
N VAL A 171 13.89 9.88 -17.75
CA VAL A 171 13.08 10.95 -18.35
C VAL A 171 13.56 12.32 -17.87
N PRO A 172 13.43 13.39 -18.68
CA PRO A 172 13.86 14.71 -18.29
C PRO A 172 13.25 15.14 -16.93
N GLY A 173 14.11 15.63 -16.03
CA GLY A 173 13.68 16.06 -14.68
C GLY A 173 13.55 14.93 -13.65
N SER A 174 13.89 13.71 -14.03
CA SER A 174 13.90 12.59 -13.07
C SER A 174 15.14 12.58 -12.20
N VAL A 175 14.98 12.05 -10.99
CA VAL A 175 16.06 11.77 -10.06
C VAL A 175 16.39 10.29 -10.12
N LYS A 176 17.70 9.98 -10.27
CA LYS A 176 18.20 8.62 -10.24
C LYS A 176 18.20 8.10 -8.81
N VAL A 177 17.62 6.91 -8.60
CA VAL A 177 17.68 6.17 -7.35
C VAL A 177 18.04 4.72 -7.61
N GLU A 178 18.56 4.06 -6.60
CA GLU A 178 18.81 2.62 -6.65
C GLU A 178 17.63 1.88 -6.04
N SER A 179 17.38 0.69 -6.55
CA SER A 179 16.42 -0.24 -5.95
C SER A 179 17.11 -1.45 -5.35
N ILE A 180 16.40 -2.16 -4.51
CA ILE A 180 16.77 -3.44 -3.93
C ILE A 180 15.52 -4.30 -3.79
N SER A 181 15.65 -5.60 -3.89
CA SER A 181 14.58 -6.51 -3.51
C SER A 181 14.57 -6.76 -2.00
N ILE A 182 13.41 -7.14 -1.45
CA ILE A 182 13.33 -7.53 -0.04
C ILE A 182 14.18 -8.77 0.24
N ASP A 183 14.19 -9.74 -0.68
CA ASP A 183 14.95 -10.98 -0.51
C ASP A 183 16.46 -10.70 -0.44
N GLU A 184 16.99 -9.84 -1.32
CA GLU A 184 18.38 -9.38 -1.29
C GLU A 184 18.68 -8.61 0.00
N PHE A 185 17.83 -7.67 0.38
CA PHE A 185 18.00 -6.87 1.58
C PHE A 185 18.04 -7.72 2.86
N ILE A 186 17.14 -8.69 2.98
CA ILE A 186 17.09 -9.62 4.11
C ILE A 186 18.35 -10.46 4.19
N GLN A 187 18.84 -10.94 3.04
CA GLN A 187 20.07 -11.71 2.98
C GLN A 187 21.30 -10.87 3.35
N GLU A 188 21.44 -9.65 2.81
CA GLU A 188 22.57 -8.76 3.07
C GLU A 188 22.66 -8.30 4.54
N ASN A 189 21.54 -8.25 5.24
CA ASN A 189 21.47 -7.76 6.63
C ASN A 189 21.26 -8.88 7.66
N ASP A 190 21.38 -10.16 7.26
CA ASP A 190 21.22 -11.34 8.12
C ASP A 190 19.91 -11.34 8.94
N ILE A 191 18.81 -10.88 8.31
CA ILE A 191 17.50 -10.76 8.96
C ILE A 191 16.86 -12.16 9.04
N ASN A 192 16.51 -12.60 10.27
CA ASN A 192 16.05 -13.95 10.53
C ASN A 192 14.56 -14.05 10.91
N SER A 193 13.86 -12.92 11.00
CA SER A 193 12.41 -12.84 11.22
C SER A 193 11.84 -11.64 10.48
N LEU A 194 10.54 -11.67 10.20
CA LEU A 194 9.82 -10.56 9.58
C LEU A 194 8.36 -10.62 10.00
N ASP A 195 7.86 -9.59 10.66
CA ASP A 195 6.53 -9.57 11.27
C ASP A 195 5.51 -8.80 10.43
N LEU A 196 5.97 -7.74 9.76
CA LEU A 196 5.12 -6.91 8.92
C LEU A 196 5.88 -6.39 7.71
N ILE A 197 5.21 -6.39 6.56
CA ILE A 197 5.56 -5.59 5.39
C ILE A 197 4.41 -4.63 5.11
N LYS A 198 4.67 -3.34 5.07
CA LYS A 198 3.75 -2.33 4.55
C LYS A 198 4.28 -1.81 3.23
N PHE A 199 3.40 -1.69 2.22
CA PHE A 199 3.70 -1.05 0.95
C PHE A 199 2.72 0.08 0.63
N ASP A 200 3.28 1.25 0.43
CA ASP A 200 2.66 2.43 -0.15
C ASP A 200 3.73 3.10 -1.04
N ILE A 201 4.07 2.44 -2.17
CA ILE A 201 5.27 2.70 -3.00
C ILE A 201 4.93 3.13 -4.43
N GLU A 202 3.82 3.86 -4.54
CA GLU A 202 3.44 4.65 -5.72
C GLU A 202 3.39 3.83 -7.03
N GLY A 203 2.87 2.60 -6.94
CA GLY A 203 2.66 1.70 -8.08
C GLY A 203 3.76 0.66 -8.31
N ALA A 204 4.73 0.57 -7.40
CA ALA A 204 5.77 -0.47 -7.43
C ALA A 204 5.39 -1.72 -6.60
N GLU A 205 4.19 -1.78 -6.01
CA GLU A 205 3.79 -2.80 -5.02
C GLU A 205 3.93 -4.22 -5.58
N MET A 206 3.49 -4.47 -6.82
CA MET A 206 3.60 -5.80 -7.42
C MET A 206 5.06 -6.22 -7.61
N GLU A 207 5.94 -5.31 -8.04
CA GLU A 207 7.36 -5.59 -8.18
C GLU A 207 8.03 -5.78 -6.81
N GLY A 208 7.66 -4.98 -5.81
CA GLY A 208 8.13 -5.16 -4.43
C GLY A 208 7.73 -6.52 -3.84
N LEU A 209 6.48 -6.96 -4.09
CA LEU A 209 6.00 -8.29 -3.68
C LEU A 209 6.75 -9.43 -4.37
N ARG A 210 7.05 -9.29 -5.68
CA ARG A 210 7.88 -10.27 -6.41
C ARG A 210 9.29 -10.34 -5.85
N GLY A 211 9.87 -9.18 -5.51
CA GLY A 211 11.20 -9.09 -4.91
C GLY A 211 11.29 -9.57 -3.46
N GLY A 212 10.17 -9.82 -2.80
CA GLY A 212 10.10 -10.35 -1.45
C GLY A 212 9.47 -11.74 -1.37
N ALA A 213 9.24 -12.41 -2.50
CA ALA A 213 8.43 -13.62 -2.55
C ALA A 213 8.94 -14.76 -1.67
N GLU A 214 10.26 -14.96 -1.64
CA GLU A 214 10.87 -16.02 -0.83
C GLU A 214 10.82 -15.68 0.67
N SER A 215 11.12 -14.42 1.03
CA SER A 215 11.04 -13.95 2.41
C SER A 215 9.60 -13.96 2.93
N ILE A 216 8.64 -13.55 2.11
CA ILE A 216 7.21 -13.59 2.44
C ILE A 216 6.75 -15.03 2.71
N LYS A 217 7.12 -15.98 1.87
CA LYS A 217 6.81 -17.41 2.10
C LYS A 217 7.49 -17.98 3.34
N ARG A 218 8.77 -17.62 3.55
CA ARG A 218 9.59 -18.13 4.65
C ARG A 218 9.14 -17.61 6.00
N PHE A 219 8.98 -16.31 6.14
CA PHE A 219 8.71 -15.66 7.42
C PHE A 219 7.24 -15.46 7.71
N ARG A 220 6.40 -15.54 6.68
CA ARG A 220 4.94 -15.40 6.77
C ARG A 220 4.50 -14.12 7.50
N PRO A 221 5.03 -12.93 7.12
CA PRO A 221 4.69 -11.68 7.78
C PRO A 221 3.23 -11.30 7.51
N LYS A 222 2.66 -10.46 8.36
CA LYS A 222 1.47 -9.69 8.00
C LYS A 222 1.81 -8.76 6.83
N LEU A 223 0.87 -8.59 5.90
CA LEU A 223 1.08 -7.69 4.77
C LEU A 223 -0.01 -6.62 4.77
N VAL A 224 0.38 -5.37 4.56
CA VAL A 224 -0.52 -4.23 4.38
C VAL A 224 -0.11 -3.48 3.12
N ILE A 225 -0.90 -3.63 2.07
CA ILE A 225 -0.51 -3.21 0.72
C ILE A 225 -1.51 -2.20 0.17
N SER A 226 -1.03 -1.03 -0.24
CA SER A 226 -1.81 -0.07 -1.03
C SER A 226 -2.07 -0.64 -2.41
N ILE A 227 -3.35 -0.88 -2.76
CA ILE A 227 -3.70 -1.48 -4.05
C ILE A 227 -4.34 -0.49 -5.03
N TYR A 228 -4.30 0.79 -4.71
CA TYR A 228 -5.00 1.84 -5.45
C TYR A 228 -4.13 2.62 -6.45
N HIS A 229 -2.84 2.42 -6.49
CA HIS A 229 -1.96 3.18 -7.37
C HIS A 229 -2.09 2.82 -8.85
N LYS A 230 -2.47 1.58 -9.16
CA LYS A 230 -2.76 1.10 -10.52
C LYS A 230 -4.07 0.32 -10.52
N LEU A 231 -4.84 0.44 -11.60
CA LEU A 231 -6.09 -0.32 -11.74
C LEU A 231 -5.85 -1.82 -11.61
N GLU A 232 -4.81 -2.31 -12.22
CA GLU A 232 -4.42 -3.72 -12.22
C GLU A 232 -4.12 -4.24 -10.80
N HIS A 233 -3.58 -3.39 -9.92
CA HIS A 233 -3.23 -3.77 -8.55
C HIS A 233 -4.42 -4.21 -7.71
N TYR A 234 -5.63 -3.69 -8.00
CA TYR A 234 -6.85 -4.12 -7.31
C TYR A 234 -7.12 -5.63 -7.42
N PHE A 235 -6.70 -6.26 -8.52
CA PHE A 235 -6.93 -7.69 -8.73
C PHE A 235 -5.63 -8.50 -8.86
N GLU A 236 -4.57 -7.97 -9.43
CA GLU A 236 -3.32 -8.72 -9.57
C GLU A 236 -2.69 -9.02 -8.21
N ILE A 237 -2.67 -8.05 -7.29
CA ILE A 237 -2.06 -8.22 -5.98
C ILE A 237 -2.79 -9.27 -5.12
N PRO A 238 -4.13 -9.20 -4.90
CA PRO A 238 -4.80 -10.22 -4.11
C PRO A 238 -4.71 -11.61 -4.76
N ILE A 239 -4.83 -11.73 -6.08
CA ILE A 239 -4.70 -13.02 -6.79
C ILE A 239 -3.28 -13.57 -6.64
N TYR A 240 -2.26 -12.74 -6.81
CA TYR A 240 -0.87 -13.14 -6.62
C TYR A 240 -0.60 -13.61 -5.18
N LEU A 241 -0.99 -12.82 -4.20
CA LEU A 241 -0.79 -13.17 -2.80
C LEU A 241 -1.54 -14.46 -2.43
N LYS A 242 -2.78 -14.65 -2.90
CA LYS A 242 -3.52 -15.90 -2.68
C LYS A 242 -2.80 -17.11 -3.29
N SER A 243 -2.12 -16.93 -4.41
CA SER A 243 -1.37 -18.01 -5.07
C SER A 243 -0.13 -18.45 -4.28
N ILE A 244 0.53 -17.55 -3.56
CA ILE A 244 1.75 -17.84 -2.79
C ILE A 244 1.48 -18.04 -1.29
N LEU A 245 0.33 -17.57 -0.78
CA LEU A 245 -0.12 -17.64 0.61
C LEU A 245 -1.58 -18.13 0.64
N PRO A 246 -1.85 -19.39 0.26
CA PRO A 246 -3.22 -19.87 0.05
C PRO A 246 -4.07 -19.93 1.32
N ASP A 247 -3.47 -19.99 2.49
CA ASP A 247 -4.11 -20.09 3.80
C ASP A 247 -4.26 -18.73 4.52
N TYR A 248 -3.74 -17.63 3.93
CA TYR A 248 -3.93 -16.30 4.51
C TYR A 248 -5.37 -15.84 4.39
N ARG A 249 -5.80 -15.08 5.40
CA ARG A 249 -7.06 -14.32 5.39
C ARG A 249 -6.83 -12.96 4.75
N PHE A 250 -7.72 -12.59 3.83
CA PHE A 250 -7.63 -11.32 3.10
C PHE A 250 -8.76 -10.40 3.55
N LYS A 251 -8.41 -9.15 3.89
CA LYS A 251 -9.34 -8.11 4.32
C LYS A 251 -9.09 -6.81 3.58
N LEU A 252 -10.11 -5.98 3.48
CA LEU A 252 -10.04 -4.67 2.83
C LEU A 252 -10.34 -3.54 3.80
N SER A 253 -9.45 -2.56 3.88
CA SER A 253 -9.75 -1.26 4.48
C SER A 253 -9.96 -0.23 3.38
N LEU A 254 -11.00 0.56 3.55
CA LEU A 254 -11.41 1.59 2.63
C LEU A 254 -11.44 2.92 3.36
N THR A 255 -10.52 3.80 3.03
CA THR A 255 -10.27 5.02 3.82
C THR A 255 -10.71 6.30 3.13
N HIS A 256 -10.92 6.23 1.82
CA HIS A 256 -11.23 7.40 1.01
C HIS A 256 -12.32 7.12 -0.03
N PRO A 257 -13.19 8.12 -0.32
CA PRO A 257 -14.38 7.93 -1.16
C PRO A 257 -14.14 7.63 -2.64
N PHE A 258 -12.93 7.48 -3.09
CA PHE A 258 -12.63 7.23 -4.51
C PHE A 258 -11.76 6.00 -4.75
N GLY A 259 -11.77 5.06 -3.78
CA GLY A 259 -10.88 3.93 -3.83
C GLY A 259 -9.42 4.29 -3.49
N VAL A 260 -9.05 5.58 -3.55
CA VAL A 260 -7.75 6.06 -3.08
C VAL A 260 -7.61 5.73 -1.60
N GLY A 261 -6.50 5.11 -1.21
CA GLY A 261 -6.33 4.61 0.16
C GLY A 261 -7.01 3.26 0.42
N THR A 262 -7.37 2.50 -0.62
CA THR A 262 -7.75 1.09 -0.45
C THR A 262 -6.54 0.27 -0.09
N LEU A 263 -6.59 -0.35 1.09
CA LEU A 263 -5.55 -1.22 1.60
C LEU A 263 -6.02 -2.67 1.59
N LEU A 264 -5.16 -3.55 1.09
CA LEU A 264 -5.30 -4.99 1.23
C LEU A 264 -4.46 -5.45 2.41
N PHE A 265 -5.10 -6.16 3.32
CA PHE A 265 -4.46 -6.85 4.42
C PHE A 265 -4.42 -8.34 4.11
N ALA A 266 -3.23 -8.93 4.19
CA ALA A 266 -3.08 -10.37 4.14
C ALA A 266 -2.48 -10.84 5.49
N ILE A 267 -3.24 -11.65 6.22
CA ILE A 267 -3.01 -11.99 7.62
C ILE A 267 -2.83 -13.51 7.74
N PRO A 268 -1.73 -13.99 8.35
CA PRO A 268 -1.56 -15.40 8.64
C PRO A 268 -2.72 -16.00 9.45
N PRO A 269 -3.03 -17.29 9.31
CA PRO A 269 -4.16 -17.91 10.00
C PRO A 269 -4.02 -17.92 11.53
N ASP A 270 -2.79 -17.91 12.04
CA ASP A 270 -2.48 -18.04 13.47
C ASP A 270 -2.35 -16.68 14.19
N CYS A 271 -2.83 -15.57 13.54
CA CYS A 271 -2.76 -14.21 14.06
C CYS A 271 -4.13 -13.64 14.37
#